data_374641b2c812b3b0b8713285ae51aed7
#
_entry.id   374641b2c812b3b0b8713285ae51aed7
#
_cell.length_a   1.000
_cell.length_b   1.000
_cell.length_c   1.000
_cell.angle_alpha   90.00
_cell.angle_beta   90.00
_cell.angle_gamma   90.00
#
_symmetry.space_group_name_H-M   'P 1'
#
loop_
_entity.id
_entity.type
_entity.pdbx_description
1 polymer ?
#
loop_
_entity_poly.entity_id
_entity_poly.type
_entity_poly.pdbx_seq_one_letter_code
_entity_poly.pdbx_strand_id
1 'polypeptide(L)'
;NVYNSLAAFAAARELGVDDGDICAGLLAYRGTHRRFEKKGVLNGVTIIDDYAHHPTEIQATIRAASKLDFEHVHVLFQPHRYSRTESLAREFGPAFDDADSVIVMDVYPAGETPIPGVNGKTVIDSILRHNPRQQVAWLPHRPEIIPFLQQKLEAGDLVITMGAGDVTTMAPLLTRALSGE
;
A
#
# COMPACT_ATOMS: atom_id res chain seq x y z
N ASN A 1 10.97 -8.95 -7.19
CA ASN A 1 11.68 -8.08 -8.16
C ASN A 1 12.86 -8.77 -8.87
N VAL A 2 13.32 -9.96 -8.42
CA VAL A 2 14.43 -10.69 -9.08
C VAL A 2 14.13 -10.93 -10.58
N TYR A 3 12.92 -11.40 -10.91
CA TYR A 3 12.52 -11.60 -12.32
C TYR A 3 12.52 -10.31 -13.14
N ASN A 4 12.15 -9.19 -12.54
CA ASN A 4 12.20 -7.89 -13.22
C ASN A 4 13.65 -7.47 -13.49
N SER A 5 14.57 -7.71 -12.55
CA SER A 5 16.00 -7.46 -12.75
C SER A 5 16.59 -8.34 -13.83
N LEU A 6 16.20 -9.63 -13.86
CA LEU A 6 16.63 -10.56 -14.93
C LEU A 6 16.09 -10.14 -16.30
N ALA A 7 14.84 -9.69 -16.38
CA ALA A 7 14.26 -9.19 -17.62
C ALA A 7 14.97 -7.91 -18.12
N ALA A 8 15.26 -6.97 -17.19
CA ALA A 8 16.00 -5.76 -17.50
C ALA A 8 17.44 -6.08 -17.97
N PHE A 9 18.11 -7.03 -17.29
CA PHE A 9 19.43 -7.50 -17.69
C PHE A 9 19.40 -8.09 -19.10
N ALA A 10 18.49 -9.02 -19.38
CA ALA A 10 18.38 -9.67 -20.68
C ALA A 10 18.10 -8.67 -21.80
N ALA A 11 17.18 -7.73 -21.57
CA ALA A 11 16.84 -6.69 -22.56
C ALA A 11 18.03 -5.75 -22.85
N ALA A 12 18.74 -5.30 -21.81
CA ALA A 12 19.90 -4.43 -21.97
C ALA A 12 21.06 -5.14 -22.70
N ARG A 13 21.29 -6.41 -22.38
CA ARG A 13 22.29 -7.24 -23.03
C ARG A 13 21.98 -7.44 -24.53
N GLU A 14 20.72 -7.68 -24.88
CA GLU A 14 20.27 -7.80 -26.27
C GLU A 14 20.47 -6.49 -27.05
N LEU A 15 20.40 -5.35 -26.37
CA LEU A 15 20.73 -4.03 -26.93
C LEU A 15 22.23 -3.72 -26.98
N GLY A 16 23.10 -4.67 -26.58
CA GLY A 16 24.55 -4.55 -26.67
C GLY A 16 25.21 -3.79 -25.51
N VAL A 17 24.51 -3.62 -24.38
CA VAL A 17 25.12 -3.04 -23.18
C VAL A 17 26.01 -4.07 -22.50
N ASP A 18 27.19 -3.66 -22.03
CA ASP A 18 28.12 -4.52 -21.30
C ASP A 18 27.52 -5.05 -19.98
N ASP A 19 27.79 -6.33 -19.67
CA ASP A 19 27.24 -6.99 -18.48
C ASP A 19 27.63 -6.26 -17.17
N GLY A 20 28.83 -5.67 -17.12
CA GLY A 20 29.31 -4.90 -15.96
C GLY A 20 28.51 -3.61 -15.76
N ASP A 21 28.22 -2.89 -16.86
CA ASP A 21 27.41 -1.66 -16.82
C ASP A 21 25.96 -1.98 -16.45
N ILE A 22 25.42 -3.09 -16.93
CA ILE A 22 24.08 -3.56 -16.54
C ILE A 22 24.03 -3.86 -15.04
N CYS A 23 25.00 -4.60 -14.53
CA CYS A 23 25.08 -4.90 -13.10
C CYS A 23 25.23 -3.63 -12.25
N ALA A 24 26.08 -2.70 -12.68
CA ALA A 24 26.26 -1.41 -12.00
C ALA A 24 24.96 -0.60 -11.99
N GLY A 25 24.21 -0.55 -13.09
CA GLY A 25 22.92 0.11 -13.20
C GLY A 25 21.87 -0.54 -12.28
N LEU A 26 21.80 -1.86 -12.23
CA LEU A 26 20.90 -2.59 -11.33
C LEU A 26 21.22 -2.37 -9.86
N LEU A 27 22.52 -2.29 -9.49
CA LEU A 27 22.97 -1.96 -8.13
C LEU A 27 22.66 -0.52 -7.73
N ALA A 28 22.76 0.41 -8.68
CA ALA A 28 22.43 1.83 -8.45
C ALA A 28 20.92 2.11 -8.40
N TYR A 29 20.10 1.18 -8.85
CA TYR A 29 18.65 1.35 -8.91
C TYR A 29 18.04 1.49 -7.51
N ARG A 30 17.33 2.59 -7.26
CA ARG A 30 16.74 2.95 -5.97
C ARG A 30 15.24 2.65 -5.86
N GLY A 31 14.68 1.94 -6.82
CA GLY A 31 13.25 1.62 -6.87
C GLY A 31 12.46 2.52 -7.81
N THR A 32 11.20 2.20 -7.97
CA THR A 32 10.22 2.96 -8.76
C THR A 32 9.29 3.69 -7.82
N HIS A 33 8.85 4.88 -8.19
CA HIS A 33 7.82 5.59 -7.45
C HIS A 33 6.63 4.69 -7.14
N ARG A 34 6.13 4.79 -5.90
CA ARG A 34 4.98 4.03 -5.43
C ARG A 34 5.13 2.50 -5.55
N ARG A 35 6.35 1.96 -5.39
CA ARG A 35 6.62 0.53 -5.31
C ARG A 35 7.46 0.26 -4.06
N PHE A 36 6.78 0.07 -2.92
CA PHE A 36 7.38 -0.02 -1.59
C PHE A 36 8.32 1.17 -1.31
N GLU A 37 7.89 2.36 -1.73
CA GLU A 37 8.69 3.58 -1.69
C GLU A 37 8.70 4.17 -0.29
N LYS A 38 9.87 4.21 0.35
CA LYS A 38 10.03 4.84 1.66
C LYS A 38 9.90 6.36 1.54
N LYS A 39 8.91 6.93 2.23
CA LYS A 39 8.65 8.38 2.27
C LYS A 39 9.33 9.07 3.45
N GLY A 40 9.65 8.33 4.52
CA GLY A 40 10.36 8.87 5.67
C GLY A 40 10.29 7.96 6.90
N VAL A 41 11.01 8.41 7.94
CA VAL A 41 10.88 7.88 9.31
C VAL A 41 10.74 9.08 10.22
N LEU A 42 9.62 9.15 10.96
CA LEU A 42 9.29 10.26 11.84
C LEU A 42 8.76 9.75 13.17
N ASN A 43 9.33 10.23 14.25
CA ASN A 43 8.99 9.77 15.61
C ASN A 43 9.09 8.24 15.76
N GLY A 44 10.01 7.59 15.04
CA GLY A 44 10.17 6.13 15.02
C GLY A 44 9.19 5.38 14.10
N VAL A 45 8.23 6.08 13.47
CA VAL A 45 7.28 5.49 12.51
C VAL A 45 7.87 5.53 11.11
N THR A 46 7.91 4.39 10.43
CA THR A 46 8.30 4.30 9.01
C THR A 46 7.08 4.47 8.12
N ILE A 47 7.19 5.34 7.10
CA ILE A 47 6.11 5.61 6.14
C ILE A 47 6.53 5.10 4.76
N ILE A 48 5.69 4.24 4.16
CA ILE A 48 5.88 3.67 2.82
C ILE A 48 4.66 3.99 1.95
N ASP A 49 4.88 4.25 0.66
CA ASP A 49 3.83 4.36 -0.36
C ASP A 49 3.96 3.22 -1.39
N ASP A 50 2.84 2.53 -1.65
CA ASP A 50 2.79 1.43 -2.61
C ASP A 50 1.57 1.54 -3.54
N TYR A 51 1.77 1.22 -4.79
CA TYR A 51 0.72 1.30 -5.83
C TYR A 51 -0.21 0.08 -5.84
N ALA A 52 0.06 -0.93 -5.03
CA ALA A 52 -0.73 -2.16 -4.96
C ALA A 52 -2.22 -1.86 -4.75
N HIS A 53 -3.05 -2.41 -5.61
CA HIS A 53 -4.50 -2.20 -5.61
C HIS A 53 -5.28 -3.45 -6.04
N HIS A 54 -4.60 -4.49 -6.50
CA HIS A 54 -5.15 -5.82 -6.74
C HIS A 54 -4.87 -6.70 -5.50
N PRO A 55 -5.81 -7.56 -5.05
CA PRO A 55 -5.62 -8.40 -3.85
C PRO A 55 -4.29 -9.15 -3.80
N THR A 56 -3.86 -9.73 -4.92
CA THR A 56 -2.58 -10.44 -5.02
C THR A 56 -1.37 -9.53 -4.79
N GLU A 57 -1.41 -8.27 -5.30
CA GLU A 57 -0.34 -7.30 -5.10
C GLU A 57 -0.32 -6.83 -3.63
N ILE A 58 -1.50 -6.55 -3.06
CA ILE A 58 -1.70 -6.16 -1.65
C ILE A 58 -1.08 -7.21 -0.74
N GLN A 59 -1.47 -8.47 -0.91
CA GLN A 59 -0.96 -9.58 -0.13
C GLN A 59 0.57 -9.72 -0.24
N ALA A 60 1.12 -9.62 -1.46
CA ALA A 60 2.55 -9.72 -1.68
C ALA A 60 3.33 -8.59 -0.99
N THR A 61 2.81 -7.35 -1.03
CA THR A 61 3.43 -6.19 -0.40
C THR A 61 3.38 -6.31 1.14
N ILE A 62 2.21 -6.63 1.71
CA ILE A 62 2.05 -6.76 3.17
C ILE A 62 2.89 -7.92 3.70
N ARG A 63 2.88 -9.07 3.01
CA ARG A 63 3.71 -10.21 3.37
C ARG A 63 5.21 -9.94 3.28
N ALA A 64 5.64 -9.06 2.40
CA ALA A 64 7.04 -8.62 2.37
C ALA A 64 7.34 -7.68 3.55
N ALA A 65 6.42 -6.80 3.90
CA ALA A 65 6.52 -5.88 5.03
C ALA A 65 6.55 -6.62 6.38
N SER A 66 5.69 -7.64 6.57
CA SER A 66 5.60 -8.41 7.82
C SER A 66 6.84 -9.25 8.15
N LYS A 67 7.79 -9.39 7.19
CA LYS A 67 9.10 -10.04 7.39
C LYS A 67 10.20 -9.06 7.82
N LEU A 68 9.91 -7.77 7.82
CA LEU A 68 10.83 -6.75 8.28
C LEU A 68 10.65 -6.55 9.80
N ASP A 69 11.65 -5.94 10.42
CA ASP A 69 11.68 -5.73 11.88
C ASP A 69 10.87 -4.48 12.25
N PHE A 70 9.54 -4.60 12.24
CA PHE A 70 8.58 -3.59 12.69
C PHE A 70 7.70 -4.17 13.79
N GLU A 71 7.28 -3.32 14.74
CA GLU A 71 6.39 -3.73 15.83
C GLU A 71 4.99 -4.05 15.29
N HIS A 72 4.43 -3.16 14.44
CA HIS A 72 3.16 -3.38 13.79
C HIS A 72 3.19 -2.88 12.33
N VAL A 73 2.40 -3.53 11.48
CA VAL A 73 2.18 -3.15 10.08
C VAL A 73 0.75 -2.62 9.92
N HIS A 74 0.63 -1.32 9.74
CA HIS A 74 -0.63 -0.63 9.47
C HIS A 74 -0.79 -0.34 7.99
N VAL A 75 -1.95 -0.62 7.42
CA VAL A 75 -2.25 -0.37 6.01
C VAL A 75 -3.36 0.67 5.89
N LEU A 76 -3.06 1.79 5.23
CA LEU A 76 -4.07 2.74 4.75
C LEU A 76 -4.36 2.42 3.29
N PHE A 77 -5.49 1.78 3.03
CA PHE A 77 -5.88 1.29 1.71
C PHE A 77 -6.99 2.13 1.08
N GLN A 78 -6.83 2.44 -0.21
CA GLN A 78 -7.88 3.03 -1.03
C GLN A 78 -8.25 2.08 -2.18
N PRO A 79 -9.48 1.52 -2.17
CA PRO A 79 -9.96 0.75 -3.31
C PRO A 79 -10.00 1.62 -4.57
N HIS A 80 -9.67 1.04 -5.71
CA HIS A 80 -9.58 1.75 -6.98
C HIS A 80 -10.55 1.15 -8.00
N ARG A 81 -11.52 1.94 -8.45
CA ARG A 81 -12.67 1.62 -9.29
C ARG A 81 -13.76 0.81 -8.59
N TYR A 82 -15.00 1.21 -8.80
CA TYR A 82 -16.17 0.50 -8.28
C TYR A 82 -16.28 -0.90 -8.85
N SER A 83 -16.11 -1.04 -10.19
CA SER A 83 -16.17 -2.33 -10.88
C SER A 83 -15.18 -3.36 -10.33
N ARG A 84 -13.94 -2.93 -10.06
CA ARG A 84 -12.92 -3.81 -9.45
C ARG A 84 -13.26 -4.14 -8.00
N THR A 85 -13.69 -3.16 -7.22
CA THR A 85 -14.06 -3.36 -5.82
C THR A 85 -15.19 -4.37 -5.68
N GLU A 86 -16.18 -4.33 -6.58
CA GLU A 86 -17.27 -5.28 -6.62
C GLU A 86 -16.79 -6.67 -7.07
N SER A 87 -16.10 -6.75 -8.22
CA SER A 87 -15.71 -8.03 -8.82
C SER A 87 -14.72 -8.82 -7.97
N LEU A 88 -13.81 -8.14 -7.25
CA LEU A 88 -12.78 -8.76 -6.39
C LEU A 88 -13.14 -8.71 -4.89
N ALA A 89 -14.40 -8.41 -4.55
CA ALA A 89 -14.82 -8.23 -3.17
C ALA A 89 -14.41 -9.40 -2.26
N ARG A 90 -14.50 -10.66 -2.74
CA ARG A 90 -14.16 -11.85 -1.95
C ARG A 90 -12.66 -12.02 -1.75
N GLU A 91 -11.85 -11.62 -2.73
CA GLU A 91 -10.41 -11.78 -2.70
C GLU A 91 -9.72 -10.74 -1.80
N PHE A 92 -10.39 -9.61 -1.51
CA PHE A 92 -9.85 -8.63 -0.55
C PHE A 92 -9.78 -9.19 0.88
N GLY A 93 -10.64 -10.15 1.27
CA GLY A 93 -10.63 -10.72 2.62
C GLY A 93 -9.25 -11.19 3.05
N PRO A 94 -8.69 -12.22 2.39
CA PRO A 94 -7.38 -12.78 2.75
C PRO A 94 -6.19 -11.89 2.34
N ALA A 95 -6.41 -10.83 1.56
CA ALA A 95 -5.30 -10.00 1.07
C ALA A 95 -4.58 -9.21 2.17
N PHE A 96 -5.21 -9.05 3.34
CA PHE A 96 -4.72 -8.27 4.47
C PHE A 96 -4.32 -9.10 5.69
N ASP A 97 -4.24 -10.43 5.58
CA ASP A 97 -3.99 -11.33 6.73
C ASP A 97 -2.69 -11.02 7.49
N ASP A 98 -1.65 -10.57 6.79
CA ASP A 98 -0.35 -10.26 7.38
C ASP A 98 -0.26 -8.79 7.89
N ALA A 99 -1.35 -8.02 7.91
CA ALA A 99 -1.42 -6.67 8.48
C ALA A 99 -1.99 -6.69 9.90
N ASP A 100 -1.43 -5.90 10.83
CA ASP A 100 -1.97 -5.75 12.18
C ASP A 100 -3.24 -4.90 12.19
N SER A 101 -3.32 -3.89 11.34
CA SER A 101 -4.55 -3.12 11.15
C SER A 101 -4.72 -2.59 9.73
N VAL A 102 -5.98 -2.47 9.30
CA VAL A 102 -6.35 -1.98 7.97
C VAL A 102 -7.32 -0.81 8.09
N ILE A 103 -6.90 0.33 7.60
CA ILE A 103 -7.73 1.53 7.48
C ILE A 103 -8.14 1.65 6.01
N VAL A 104 -9.44 1.63 5.74
CA VAL A 104 -9.96 1.67 4.37
C VAL A 104 -10.63 3.01 4.12
N MET A 105 -10.18 3.69 3.07
CA MET A 105 -10.79 4.89 2.51
C MET A 105 -12.01 4.53 1.64
N ASP A 106 -12.70 5.55 1.13
CA ASP A 106 -13.70 5.28 0.11
C ASP A 106 -13.08 5.03 -1.27
N VAL A 107 -13.87 4.45 -2.18
CA VAL A 107 -13.41 4.06 -3.52
C VAL A 107 -12.96 5.29 -4.32
N TYR A 108 -11.77 5.21 -4.89
CA TYR A 108 -11.32 6.15 -5.91
C TYR A 108 -11.97 5.78 -7.25
N PRO A 109 -12.84 6.62 -7.82
CA PRO A 109 -13.69 6.24 -8.95
C PRO A 109 -12.93 6.03 -10.26
N ALA A 110 -11.81 6.75 -10.48
CA ALA A 110 -11.03 6.68 -11.72
C ALA A 110 -11.87 6.85 -13.00
N GLY A 111 -12.85 7.77 -12.96
CA GLY A 111 -13.76 8.05 -14.07
C GLY A 111 -14.98 7.12 -14.17
N GLU A 112 -15.14 6.15 -13.27
CA GLU A 112 -16.34 5.31 -13.22
C GLU A 112 -17.49 6.01 -12.49
N THR A 113 -18.73 5.69 -12.91
CA THR A 113 -19.94 6.05 -12.16
C THR A 113 -20.04 5.16 -10.92
N PRO A 114 -20.46 5.70 -9.75
CA PRO A 114 -20.68 4.90 -8.56
C PRO A 114 -21.66 3.76 -8.80
N ILE A 115 -21.33 2.57 -8.30
CA ILE A 115 -22.21 1.41 -8.29
C ILE A 115 -22.94 1.38 -6.95
N PRO A 116 -24.29 1.35 -6.93
CA PRO A 116 -25.06 1.31 -5.69
C PRO A 116 -24.62 0.17 -4.76
N GLY A 117 -24.33 0.49 -3.50
CA GLY A 117 -23.89 -0.49 -2.50
C GLY A 117 -22.39 -0.82 -2.51
N VAL A 118 -21.62 -0.32 -3.49
CA VAL A 118 -20.17 -0.53 -3.57
C VAL A 118 -19.44 0.71 -3.07
N ASN A 119 -18.69 0.56 -1.99
CA ASN A 119 -17.88 1.61 -1.37
C ASN A 119 -16.71 0.97 -0.60
N GLY A 120 -15.95 1.76 0.18
CA GLY A 120 -14.85 1.23 0.98
C GLY A 120 -15.27 0.17 1.99
N LYS A 121 -16.51 0.24 2.49
CA LYS A 121 -17.07 -0.76 3.41
C LYS A 121 -17.18 -2.16 2.77
N THR A 122 -17.28 -2.25 1.45
CA THR A 122 -17.27 -3.54 0.73
C THR A 122 -15.99 -4.34 1.04
N VAL A 123 -14.85 -3.65 1.12
CA VAL A 123 -13.56 -4.27 1.50
C VAL A 123 -13.54 -4.64 2.98
N ILE A 124 -14.00 -3.75 3.85
CA ILE A 124 -14.12 -4.01 5.31
C ILE A 124 -14.96 -5.26 5.57
N ASP A 125 -16.16 -5.35 4.95
CA ASP A 125 -17.05 -6.48 5.13
C ASP A 125 -16.43 -7.80 4.63
N SER A 126 -15.59 -7.74 3.59
CA SER A 126 -14.84 -8.90 3.11
C SER A 126 -13.75 -9.34 4.09
N ILE A 127 -12.98 -8.39 4.63
CA ILE A 127 -11.95 -8.66 5.64
C ILE A 127 -12.59 -9.29 6.87
N LEU A 128 -13.63 -8.69 7.43
CA LEU A 128 -14.30 -9.18 8.65
C LEU A 128 -15.02 -10.51 8.45
N ARG A 129 -15.49 -10.81 7.24
CA ARG A 129 -16.06 -12.12 6.91
C ARG A 129 -14.99 -13.19 6.87
N HIS A 130 -13.78 -12.87 6.43
CA HIS A 130 -12.64 -13.78 6.38
C HIS A 130 -11.99 -13.94 7.76
N ASN A 131 -11.67 -12.81 8.41
CA ASN A 131 -11.09 -12.76 9.75
C ASN A 131 -11.86 -11.78 10.65
N PRO A 132 -12.83 -12.27 11.47
CA PRO A 132 -13.63 -11.41 12.33
C PRO A 132 -12.84 -10.68 13.44
N ARG A 133 -11.57 -11.05 13.66
CA ARG A 133 -10.71 -10.43 14.68
C ARG A 133 -9.78 -9.37 14.11
N GLN A 134 -9.76 -9.20 12.77
CA GLN A 134 -8.91 -8.21 12.12
C GLN A 134 -9.25 -6.80 12.61
N GLN A 135 -8.24 -6.04 12.99
CA GLN A 135 -8.43 -4.63 13.33
C GLN A 135 -8.68 -3.85 12.02
N VAL A 136 -9.87 -3.29 11.88
CA VAL A 136 -10.25 -2.51 10.71
C VAL A 136 -10.92 -1.20 11.10
N ALA A 137 -10.75 -0.17 10.27
CA ALA A 137 -11.48 1.10 10.34
C ALA A 137 -11.91 1.54 8.95
N TRP A 138 -13.14 1.99 8.79
CA TRP A 138 -13.60 2.65 7.58
C TRP A 138 -13.60 4.16 7.77
N LEU A 139 -12.72 4.86 7.07
CA LEU A 139 -12.60 6.32 7.12
C LEU A 139 -12.79 6.89 5.71
N PRO A 140 -14.05 7.09 5.28
CA PRO A 140 -14.36 7.61 3.95
C PRO A 140 -13.92 9.07 3.76
N HIS A 141 -13.83 9.84 4.85
CA HIS A 141 -13.53 11.26 4.82
C HIS A 141 -12.05 11.52 5.13
N ARG A 142 -11.34 12.03 4.15
CA ARG A 142 -9.88 12.30 4.22
C ARG A 142 -9.42 13.11 5.45
N PRO A 143 -10.15 14.14 5.94
CA PRO A 143 -9.72 14.90 7.11
C PRO A 143 -9.62 14.07 8.40
N GLU A 144 -10.32 12.93 8.48
CA GLU A 144 -10.34 12.07 9.67
C GLU A 144 -9.11 11.15 9.75
N ILE A 145 -8.45 10.89 8.61
CA ILE A 145 -7.41 9.86 8.49
C ILE A 145 -6.15 10.23 9.27
N ILE A 146 -5.63 11.43 9.08
CA ILE A 146 -4.37 11.85 9.75
C ILE A 146 -4.54 11.91 11.26
N PRO A 147 -5.59 12.54 11.84
CA PRO A 147 -5.83 12.49 13.28
C PRO A 147 -5.97 11.06 13.84
N PHE A 148 -6.64 10.18 13.10
CA PHE A 148 -6.78 8.77 13.49
C PHE A 148 -5.42 8.06 13.53
N LEU A 149 -4.60 8.23 12.49
CA LEU A 149 -3.27 7.63 12.42
C LEU A 149 -2.34 8.18 13.51
N GLN A 150 -2.37 9.50 13.79
CA GLN A 150 -1.55 10.09 14.85
C GLN A 150 -1.87 9.53 16.24
N GLN A 151 -3.12 9.15 16.51
CA GLN A 151 -3.52 8.56 17.78
C GLN A 151 -3.17 7.07 17.89
N LYS A 152 -3.00 6.40 16.73
CA LYS A 152 -2.81 4.96 16.66
C LYS A 152 -1.33 4.54 16.56
N LEU A 153 -0.52 5.32 15.85
CA LEU A 153 0.84 4.95 15.51
C LEU A 153 1.81 5.18 16.67
N GLU A 154 2.68 4.20 16.90
CA GLU A 154 3.73 4.22 17.91
C GLU A 154 5.13 4.09 17.26
N ALA A 155 6.18 4.40 18.03
CA ALA A 155 7.53 4.21 17.54
C ALA A 155 7.82 2.71 17.31
N GLY A 156 8.42 2.38 16.17
CA GLY A 156 8.64 1.00 15.72
C GLY A 156 7.63 0.55 14.67
N ASP A 157 6.52 1.28 14.49
CA ASP A 157 5.48 0.91 13.53
C ASP A 157 5.87 1.22 12.08
N LEU A 158 5.28 0.44 11.18
CA LEU A 158 5.23 0.71 9.75
C LEU A 158 3.81 1.10 9.35
N VAL A 159 3.67 2.20 8.60
CA VAL A 159 2.43 2.52 7.89
C VAL A 159 2.64 2.51 6.38
N ILE A 160 1.78 1.79 5.66
CA ILE A 160 1.81 1.69 4.20
C ILE A 160 0.56 2.38 3.65
N THR A 161 0.75 3.47 2.87
CA THR A 161 -0.32 4.00 2.02
C THR A 161 -0.38 3.15 0.76
N MET A 162 -1.55 2.57 0.46
CA MET A 162 -1.69 1.55 -0.57
C MET A 162 -2.88 1.80 -1.48
N GLY A 163 -2.64 1.80 -2.79
CA GLY A 163 -3.69 1.99 -3.80
C GLY A 163 -3.23 2.75 -5.03
N ALA A 164 -3.97 2.64 -6.15
CA ALA A 164 -3.66 3.32 -7.41
C ALA A 164 -4.24 4.75 -7.51
N GLY A 165 -5.06 5.15 -6.53
CA GLY A 165 -5.71 6.45 -6.47
C GLY A 165 -4.88 7.53 -5.78
N ASP A 166 -5.59 8.49 -5.19
CA ASP A 166 -5.01 9.67 -4.55
C ASP A 166 -4.57 9.42 -3.09
N VAL A 167 -4.66 8.19 -2.59
CA VAL A 167 -4.13 7.78 -1.28
C VAL A 167 -2.64 8.13 -1.11
N THR A 168 -1.88 8.14 -2.21
CA THR A 168 -0.46 8.55 -2.20
C THR A 168 -0.23 9.94 -1.59
N THR A 169 -1.23 10.83 -1.65
CA THR A 169 -1.14 12.15 -1.05
C THR A 169 -1.23 12.14 0.49
N MET A 170 -1.65 11.01 1.08
CA MET A 170 -1.73 10.87 2.53
C MET A 170 -0.35 10.67 3.17
N ALA A 171 0.60 10.03 2.47
CA ALA A 171 1.96 9.82 2.98
C ALA A 171 2.67 11.15 3.31
N PRO A 172 2.76 12.16 2.42
CA PRO A 172 3.35 13.46 2.76
C PRO A 172 2.54 14.23 3.83
N LEU A 173 1.20 14.09 3.87
CA LEU A 173 0.40 14.71 4.92
C LEU A 173 0.70 14.10 6.30
N LEU A 174 0.82 12.77 6.37
CA LEU A 174 1.21 12.09 7.60
C LEU A 174 2.64 12.47 8.02
N THR A 175 3.56 12.57 7.06
CA THR A 175 4.94 13.01 7.30
C THR A 175 4.96 14.38 8.00
N ARG A 176 4.23 15.36 7.48
CA ARG A 176 4.12 16.70 8.10
C ARG A 176 3.49 16.66 9.48
N ALA A 177 2.38 15.93 9.61
CA ALA A 177 1.66 15.83 10.88
C ALA A 177 2.50 15.19 11.98
N LEU A 178 3.38 14.24 11.65
CA LEU A 178 4.30 13.62 12.60
C LEU A 178 5.55 14.47 12.86
N SER A 179 5.93 15.39 11.95
CA SER A 179 7.03 16.35 12.20
C SER A 179 6.61 17.53 13.06
N GLY A 180 5.31 17.73 13.29
CA GLY A 180 4.79 18.88 14.05
C GLY A 180 4.70 20.17 13.22
N GLU A 181 4.72 20.09 11.89
CA GLU A 181 4.56 21.18 10.93
C GLU A 181 3.10 21.42 10.51
#